data_50cbbd734aab763cb7b775e8e21084f8
#
_entry.id   50cbbd734aab763cb7b775e8e21084f8
#
_cell.length_a   1.000
_cell.length_b   1.000
_cell.length_c   1.000
_cell.angle_alpha   90.00
_cell.angle_beta   90.00
_cell.angle_gamma   90.00
#
_symmetry.space_group_name_H-M   'P 1'
#
loop_
_entity.id
_entity.type
_entity.pdbx_description
1 polymer ?
#
loop_
_entity_poly.entity_id
_entity_poly.type
_entity_poly.pdbx_seq_one_letter_code
_entity_poly.pdbx_strand_id
1 'polypeptide(L)'
;MKKTFIMLLSLLAFTLNASAQVEIPKDTPQLEFVMQLKVTLGEAYSCGETQHGRRTIIPITGGTFEGPDIKGTIVNGGADYQIANSAGRTELEAIYCIKTDDGVYIHIRNRGI
;
A
#
# COMPACT_ATOMS: atom_id res chain seq x y z
N MET A 1 -0.50 74.38 28.75
CA MET A 1 0.32 73.19 28.59
C MET A 1 -0.49 72.15 27.78
N LYS A 2 -0.16 71.99 26.52
CA LYS A 2 -0.81 70.99 25.71
C LYS A 2 0.04 69.69 25.73
N LYS A 3 -0.50 68.62 26.35
CA LYS A 3 0.16 67.32 26.33
C LYS A 3 -0.27 66.63 25.04
N THR A 4 0.65 66.50 24.11
CA THR A 4 0.50 65.75 22.90
C THR A 4 0.64 64.28 23.22
N PHE A 5 -0.46 63.51 23.07
CA PHE A 5 -0.47 62.06 23.24
C PHE A 5 -0.09 61.42 21.90
N ILE A 6 1.13 60.91 21.80
CA ILE A 6 1.59 60.19 20.64
C ILE A 6 1.10 58.74 20.78
N MET A 7 0.07 58.38 20.01
CA MET A 7 -0.46 57.03 19.90
C MET A 7 0.44 56.27 18.95
N LEU A 8 1.29 55.41 19.51
CA LEU A 8 2.14 54.49 18.72
C LEU A 8 1.29 53.32 18.23
N LEU A 9 0.86 53.38 16.98
CA LEU A 9 0.13 52.29 16.32
C LEU A 9 1.12 51.22 15.90
N SER A 10 1.28 50.17 16.71
CA SER A 10 2.08 49.01 16.33
C SER A 10 1.32 48.20 15.31
N LEU A 11 1.76 48.32 14.06
CA LEU A 11 1.27 47.49 12.92
C LEU A 11 1.83 46.08 13.06
N LEU A 12 1.02 45.17 13.62
CA LEU A 12 1.37 43.75 13.70
C LEU A 12 1.21 43.17 12.30
N ALA A 13 2.31 43.05 11.56
CA ALA A 13 2.34 42.39 10.29
C ALA A 13 2.16 40.86 10.50
N PHE A 14 0.94 40.38 10.33
CA PHE A 14 0.68 38.96 10.17
C PHE A 14 1.26 38.51 8.85
N THR A 15 2.41 37.85 8.86
CA THR A 15 2.91 37.12 7.72
C THR A 15 2.08 35.85 7.59
N LEU A 16 1.06 35.89 6.75
CA LEU A 16 0.37 34.69 6.26
C LEU A 16 1.37 33.88 5.44
N ASN A 17 1.90 32.80 6.03
CA ASN A 17 2.58 31.75 5.29
C ASN A 17 1.52 31.05 4.43
N ALA A 18 1.28 31.58 3.25
CA ALA A 18 0.55 30.87 2.22
C ALA A 18 1.44 29.74 1.74
N SER A 19 1.24 28.52 2.27
CA SER A 19 1.77 27.30 1.66
C SER A 19 1.18 27.22 0.26
N ALA A 20 2.01 27.36 -0.78
CA ALA A 20 1.57 27.15 -2.14
C ALA A 20 1.07 25.71 -2.26
N GLN A 21 -0.26 25.51 -2.31
CA GLN A 21 -0.84 24.21 -2.64
C GLN A 21 -0.48 23.89 -4.08
N VAL A 22 0.24 22.78 -4.29
CA VAL A 22 0.48 22.25 -5.62
C VAL A 22 -0.86 21.81 -6.19
N GLU A 23 -1.29 22.44 -7.27
CA GLU A 23 -2.51 22.06 -7.98
C GLU A 23 -2.28 20.73 -8.70
N ILE A 24 -3.08 19.71 -8.36
CA ILE A 24 -3.02 18.40 -9.02
C ILE A 24 -3.74 18.53 -10.37
N PRO A 25 -3.07 18.25 -11.51
CA PRO A 25 -3.70 18.29 -12.82
C PRO A 25 -4.96 17.40 -12.88
N LYS A 26 -5.99 17.85 -13.59
CA LYS A 26 -7.29 17.14 -13.65
C LYS A 26 -7.22 15.75 -14.27
N ASP A 27 -6.23 15.50 -15.10
CA ASP A 27 -5.94 14.23 -15.77
C ASP A 27 -4.96 13.34 -15.00
N THR A 28 -4.56 13.76 -13.79
CA THR A 28 -3.72 12.92 -12.92
C THR A 28 -4.49 11.67 -12.50
N PRO A 29 -3.91 10.46 -12.66
CA PRO A 29 -4.55 9.22 -12.21
C PRO A 29 -4.92 9.29 -10.72
N GLN A 30 -6.15 8.94 -10.40
CA GLN A 30 -6.63 8.87 -9.03
C GLN A 30 -6.63 7.41 -8.57
N LEU A 31 -6.30 7.19 -7.28
CA LEU A 31 -6.41 5.87 -6.68
C LEU A 31 -7.77 5.76 -5.99
N GLU A 32 -8.45 4.66 -6.25
CA GLU A 32 -9.70 4.29 -5.60
C GLU A 32 -9.49 3.03 -4.75
N PHE A 33 -10.02 3.04 -3.51
CA PHE A 33 -9.99 1.86 -2.68
C PHE A 33 -10.98 0.83 -3.19
N VAL A 34 -10.48 -0.35 -3.58
CA VAL A 34 -11.30 -1.44 -4.11
C VAL A 34 -11.58 -2.49 -3.04
N MET A 35 -10.54 -2.97 -2.36
CA MET A 35 -10.68 -4.01 -1.33
C MET A 35 -9.45 -4.12 -0.44
N GLN A 36 -9.65 -4.71 0.73
CA GLN A 36 -8.60 -5.18 1.63
C GLN A 36 -8.60 -6.70 1.67
N LEU A 37 -7.42 -7.30 1.50
CA LEU A 37 -7.23 -8.73 1.61
C LEU A 37 -6.53 -9.07 2.93
N LYS A 38 -7.09 -10.02 3.67
CA LYS A 38 -6.50 -10.61 4.90
C LYS A 38 -6.11 -12.04 4.58
N VAL A 39 -4.84 -12.21 4.20
CA VAL A 39 -4.29 -13.48 3.73
C VAL A 39 -3.75 -14.28 4.91
N THR A 40 -4.12 -15.55 5.03
CA THR A 40 -3.52 -16.49 5.98
C THR A 40 -2.40 -17.26 5.32
N LEU A 41 -1.27 -17.38 6.03
CA LEU A 41 -0.04 -17.98 5.52
C LEU A 41 0.26 -19.30 6.24
N GLY A 42 0.84 -20.23 5.51
CA GLY A 42 1.41 -21.45 6.04
C GLY A 42 2.88 -21.28 6.43
N GLU A 43 3.51 -22.37 6.83
CA GLU A 43 4.94 -22.40 7.17
C GLU A 43 5.80 -22.17 5.94
N ALA A 44 6.69 -21.18 6.04
CA ALA A 44 7.64 -20.85 4.97
C ALA A 44 8.70 -21.94 4.84
N TYR A 45 9.10 -22.25 3.61
CA TYR A 45 10.22 -23.18 3.37
C TYR A 45 11.16 -22.64 2.31
N SER A 46 12.45 -23.01 2.44
CA SER A 46 13.49 -22.59 1.51
C SER A 46 13.74 -23.69 0.47
N CYS A 47 13.78 -23.27 -0.81
CA CYS A 47 14.26 -24.13 -1.91
C CYS A 47 15.79 -24.00 -2.13
N GLY A 48 16.49 -23.30 -1.24
CA GLY A 48 17.94 -23.11 -1.31
C GLY A 48 18.37 -21.96 -2.20
N GLU A 49 19.67 -21.93 -2.50
CA GLU A 49 20.30 -20.93 -3.35
C GLU A 49 20.07 -21.26 -4.83
N THR A 50 19.81 -20.22 -5.60
CA THR A 50 19.70 -20.28 -7.07
C THR A 50 20.63 -19.26 -7.71
N GLN A 51 20.79 -19.28 -9.03
CA GLN A 51 21.53 -18.25 -9.75
C GLN A 51 20.97 -16.82 -9.56
N HIS A 52 19.72 -16.69 -9.10
CA HIS A 52 19.06 -15.40 -8.84
C HIS A 52 19.01 -15.01 -7.36
N GLY A 53 19.44 -15.89 -6.46
CA GLY A 53 19.41 -15.71 -5.02
C GLY A 53 18.70 -16.86 -4.29
N ARG A 54 18.47 -16.68 -3.00
CA ARG A 54 17.77 -17.66 -2.17
C ARG A 54 16.27 -17.65 -2.45
N ARG A 55 15.73 -18.78 -2.84
CA ARG A 55 14.30 -18.98 -3.04
C ARG A 55 13.62 -19.41 -1.73
N THR A 56 12.63 -18.63 -1.32
CA THR A 56 11.73 -18.98 -0.20
C THR A 56 10.30 -19.00 -0.72
N ILE A 57 9.50 -19.96 -0.27
CA ILE A 57 8.09 -20.06 -0.63
C ILE A 57 7.26 -20.01 0.65
N ILE A 58 6.26 -19.13 0.67
CA ILE A 58 5.33 -18.98 1.79
C ILE A 58 3.94 -19.37 1.27
N PRO A 59 3.40 -20.54 1.67
CA PRO A 59 2.08 -20.98 1.21
C PRO A 59 0.99 -20.02 1.64
N ILE A 60 0.03 -19.77 0.76
CA ILE A 60 -1.21 -19.05 1.07
C ILE A 60 -2.28 -20.11 1.34
N THR A 61 -2.80 -20.12 2.57
CA THR A 61 -3.71 -21.18 3.05
C THR A 61 -5.17 -20.77 3.02
N GLY A 62 -5.45 -19.48 2.82
CA GLY A 62 -6.81 -18.95 2.77
C GLY A 62 -6.87 -17.51 3.23
N GLY A 63 -8.00 -17.12 3.76
CA GLY A 63 -8.27 -15.78 4.25
C GLY A 63 -9.56 -15.19 3.71
N THR A 64 -9.75 -13.91 3.91
CA THR A 64 -10.91 -13.15 3.46
C THR A 64 -10.53 -11.87 2.76
N PHE A 65 -11.43 -11.33 1.97
CA PHE A 65 -11.30 -9.98 1.43
C PHE A 65 -12.63 -9.25 1.47
N GLU A 66 -12.55 -7.93 1.62
CA GLU A 66 -13.72 -7.07 1.71
C GLU A 66 -13.39 -5.68 1.15
N GLY A 67 -14.33 -5.12 0.42
CA GLY A 67 -14.33 -3.77 -0.12
C GLY A 67 -15.75 -3.22 -0.20
N PRO A 68 -15.91 -1.96 -0.69
CA PRO A 68 -17.24 -1.33 -0.81
C PRO A 68 -18.22 -2.14 -1.65
N ASP A 69 -17.74 -2.75 -2.75
CA ASP A 69 -18.58 -3.43 -3.74
C ASP A 69 -18.21 -4.90 -3.97
N ILE A 70 -17.25 -5.43 -3.19
CA ILE A 70 -16.75 -6.79 -3.38
C ILE A 70 -16.32 -7.41 -2.05
N LYS A 71 -16.63 -8.68 -1.84
CA LYS A 71 -16.18 -9.48 -0.70
C LYS A 71 -16.16 -10.95 -1.02
N GLY A 72 -15.41 -11.71 -0.23
CA GLY A 72 -15.31 -13.15 -0.41
C GLY A 72 -14.16 -13.76 0.37
N THR A 73 -13.66 -14.87 -0.12
CA THR A 73 -12.61 -15.68 0.50
C THR A 73 -11.40 -15.84 -0.40
N ILE A 74 -10.24 -16.04 0.22
CA ILE A 74 -9.00 -16.38 -0.48
C ILE A 74 -8.91 -17.89 -0.58
N VAL A 75 -8.68 -18.40 -1.80
CA VAL A 75 -8.62 -19.83 -2.06
C VAL A 75 -7.27 -20.37 -1.60
N ASN A 76 -7.29 -21.49 -0.85
CA ASN A 76 -6.06 -22.22 -0.51
C ASN A 76 -5.38 -22.78 -1.78
N GLY A 77 -4.06 -22.72 -1.84
CA GLY A 77 -3.26 -23.33 -2.90
C GLY A 77 -2.34 -22.40 -3.67
N GLY A 78 -2.33 -21.10 -3.35
CA GLY A 78 -1.35 -20.14 -3.81
C GLY A 78 -0.14 -20.05 -2.90
N ALA A 79 0.81 -19.19 -3.26
CA ALA A 79 1.98 -18.90 -2.45
C ALA A 79 2.58 -17.52 -2.79
N ASP A 80 3.39 -17.02 -1.86
CA ASP A 80 4.33 -15.93 -2.11
C ASP A 80 5.70 -16.54 -2.41
N TYR A 81 6.19 -16.29 -3.61
CA TYR A 81 7.46 -16.80 -4.14
C TYR A 81 8.52 -15.71 -4.01
N GLN A 82 9.37 -15.82 -3.00
CA GLN A 82 10.38 -14.82 -2.70
C GLN A 82 11.75 -15.21 -3.26
N ILE A 83 12.49 -14.20 -3.73
CA ILE A 83 13.92 -14.30 -4.06
C ILE A 83 14.68 -13.25 -3.28
N ALA A 84 15.62 -13.66 -2.43
CA ALA A 84 16.54 -12.79 -1.70
C ALA A 84 17.94 -12.87 -2.32
N ASN A 85 18.42 -11.74 -2.86
CA ASN A 85 19.76 -11.68 -3.44
C ASN A 85 20.84 -11.34 -2.39
N SER A 86 22.10 -11.46 -2.78
CA SER A 86 23.27 -11.19 -1.92
C SER A 86 23.42 -9.72 -1.51
N ALA A 87 22.74 -8.79 -2.21
CA ALA A 87 22.72 -7.36 -1.90
C ALA A 87 21.65 -6.99 -0.85
N GLY A 88 20.92 -7.98 -0.30
CA GLY A 88 19.89 -7.78 0.71
C GLY A 88 18.54 -7.35 0.15
N ARG A 89 18.34 -7.38 -1.16
CA ARG A 89 17.05 -7.12 -1.80
C ARG A 89 16.25 -8.42 -1.85
N THR A 90 15.00 -8.36 -1.39
CA THR A 90 14.03 -9.45 -1.53
C THR A 90 12.95 -9.04 -2.52
N GLU A 91 12.78 -9.81 -3.56
CA GLU A 91 11.66 -9.68 -4.50
C GLU A 91 10.54 -10.63 -4.08
N LEU A 92 9.33 -10.11 -4.06
CA LEU A 92 8.10 -10.80 -3.65
C LEU A 92 7.23 -11.01 -4.87
N GLU A 93 6.67 -12.21 -5.02
CA GLU A 93 5.66 -12.49 -6.04
C GLU A 93 4.62 -13.46 -5.48
N ALA A 94 3.48 -12.90 -5.06
CA ALA A 94 2.35 -13.70 -4.59
C ALA A 94 1.41 -14.02 -5.75
N ILE A 95 1.13 -15.31 -5.94
CA ILE A 95 0.22 -15.82 -6.96
C ILE A 95 -0.82 -16.70 -6.27
N TYR A 96 -2.08 -16.30 -6.37
CA TYR A 96 -3.19 -17.00 -5.72
C TYR A 96 -4.52 -16.65 -6.36
N CYS A 97 -5.59 -17.25 -5.89
CA CYS A 97 -6.94 -17.00 -6.37
C CYS A 97 -7.83 -16.54 -5.22
N ILE A 98 -8.75 -15.65 -5.51
CA ILE A 98 -9.83 -15.26 -4.61
C ILE A 98 -11.17 -15.68 -5.21
N LYS A 99 -12.17 -15.89 -4.35
CA LYS A 99 -13.52 -16.25 -4.77
C LYS A 99 -14.52 -15.30 -4.11
N THR A 100 -15.30 -14.62 -4.93
CA THR A 100 -16.37 -13.74 -4.45
C THR A 100 -17.52 -14.54 -3.81
N ASP A 101 -18.33 -13.91 -2.98
CA ASP A 101 -19.47 -14.56 -2.32
C ASP A 101 -20.52 -15.07 -3.32
N ASP A 102 -20.60 -14.48 -4.50
CA ASP A 102 -21.45 -14.91 -5.62
C ASP A 102 -20.78 -15.95 -6.54
N GLY A 103 -19.58 -16.43 -6.19
CA GLY A 103 -18.94 -17.57 -6.81
C GLY A 103 -17.97 -17.30 -7.96
N VAL A 104 -17.60 -16.04 -8.19
CA VAL A 104 -16.61 -15.68 -9.23
C VAL A 104 -15.20 -15.86 -8.73
N TYR A 105 -14.36 -16.55 -9.50
CA TYR A 105 -12.93 -16.69 -9.22
C TYR A 105 -12.13 -15.60 -9.90
N ILE A 106 -11.20 -14.98 -9.15
CA ILE A 106 -10.32 -13.93 -9.65
C ILE A 106 -8.87 -14.32 -9.37
N HIS A 107 -8.06 -14.37 -10.41
CA HIS A 107 -6.62 -14.66 -10.29
C HIS A 107 -5.87 -13.41 -9.87
N ILE A 108 -5.07 -13.52 -8.81
CA ILE A 108 -4.26 -12.44 -8.25
C ILE A 108 -2.78 -12.73 -8.48
N ARG A 109 -2.06 -11.71 -8.92
CA ARG A 109 -0.60 -11.70 -8.99
C ARG A 109 -0.08 -10.36 -8.47
N ASN A 110 0.52 -10.38 -7.28
CA ASN A 110 1.12 -9.22 -6.63
C ASN A 110 2.63 -9.30 -6.71
N ARG A 111 3.29 -8.18 -6.97
CA ARG A 111 4.74 -8.07 -6.95
C ARG A 111 5.17 -6.94 -6.03
N GLY A 112 6.31 -7.11 -5.37
CA GLY A 112 6.90 -6.12 -4.48
C GLY A 112 8.39 -6.35 -4.24
N ILE A 113 9.00 -5.45 -3.49
CA ILE A 113 10.39 -5.44 -3.03
C ILE A 113 10.45 -4.86 -1.63
#